data_9d23944cb534c531b0074464cf4d31d9
#
_entry.id   9d23944cb534c531b0074464cf4d31d9
#
_cell.length_a   1.000
_cell.length_b   1.000
_cell.length_c   1.000
_cell.angle_alpha   90.00
_cell.angle_beta   90.00
_cell.angle_gamma   90.00
#
_symmetry.space_group_name_H-M   'P 1'
#
loop_
_entity.id
_entity.type
_entity.pdbx_description
1 polymer ?
#
loop_
_entity_poly.entity_id
_entity_poly.type
_entity_poly.pdbx_seq_one_letter_code
_entity_poly.pdbx_strand_id
1 'polypeptide(L)' 'MKAIVVTDQAAGTAGMTLVERPDPHAAINDVLVRVHASGFVPTELTWPSTWTDRCDRDRTPSIPGHELAGVVTALG' A
#
# COMPACT_ATOMS: atom_id res chain seq x y z
N MET A 1 1.70 -0.92 12.94
CA MET A 1 2.45 -1.74 11.96
C MET A 1 3.46 -0.92 11.20
N LYS A 2 4.51 -1.53 10.72
CA LYS A 2 5.47 -0.86 9.85
C LYS A 2 5.00 -0.92 8.41
N ALA A 3 5.20 0.18 7.68
CA ALA A 3 4.86 0.28 6.27
C ALA A 3 5.88 1.13 5.53
N ILE A 4 6.07 0.82 4.24
CA ILE A 4 6.84 1.67 3.34
C ILE A 4 5.84 2.54 2.60
N VAL A 5 6.05 3.85 2.64
CA VAL A 5 5.16 4.84 1.99
C VAL A 5 5.90 5.71 1.00
N VAL A 6 5.15 6.27 0.08
CA VAL A 6 5.62 7.26 -0.90
C VAL A 6 4.69 8.45 -0.91
N THR A 7 5.24 9.64 -1.14
CA THR A 7 4.49 10.90 -1.20
C THR A 7 4.78 11.71 -2.47
N ASP A 8 5.88 11.44 -3.16
CA ASP A 8 6.32 12.19 -4.34
C ASP A 8 6.70 11.24 -5.46
N GLN A 9 5.89 11.22 -6.52
CA GLN A 9 6.13 10.37 -7.67
C GLN A 9 7.46 10.69 -8.36
N ALA A 10 7.86 11.95 -8.41
CA ALA A 10 9.10 12.37 -9.06
C ALA A 10 10.35 11.85 -8.36
N ALA A 11 10.27 11.53 -7.06
CA ALA A 11 11.41 11.00 -6.30
C ALA A 11 11.73 9.54 -6.64
N GLY A 12 10.80 8.80 -7.27
CA GLY A 12 10.99 7.38 -7.57
C GLY A 12 11.24 6.55 -6.32
N THR A 13 12.06 5.51 -6.42
CA THR A 13 12.37 4.63 -5.29
C THR A 13 13.14 5.33 -4.17
N ALA A 14 13.85 6.42 -4.46
CA ALA A 14 14.53 7.21 -3.43
C ALA A 14 13.53 7.88 -2.46
N GLY A 15 12.28 8.03 -2.86
CA GLY A 15 11.22 8.59 -2.02
C GLY A 15 10.53 7.58 -1.12
N MET A 16 10.92 6.32 -1.15
CA MET A 16 10.32 5.28 -0.28
C MET A 16 10.83 5.44 1.15
N THR A 17 9.90 5.50 2.10
CA THR A 17 10.21 5.74 3.52
C THR A 17 9.51 4.71 4.39
N LEU A 18 10.24 4.13 5.37
CA LEU A 18 9.67 3.24 6.36
C LEU A 18 9.04 4.07 7.50
N VAL A 19 7.78 3.84 7.78
CA VAL A 19 7.02 4.56 8.82
C VAL A 19 6.20 3.59 9.68
N GLU A 20 5.81 4.05 10.87
CA GLU A 20 4.78 3.38 11.67
C GLU A 20 3.40 3.89 11.24
N ARG A 21 2.45 2.96 11.12
CA ARG A 21 1.05 3.27 10.84
C ARG A 21 0.14 2.49 11.78
N PRO A 22 -1.07 2.97 12.06
CA PRO A 22 -2.04 2.22 12.84
C PRO A 22 -2.33 0.87 12.17
N ASP A 23 -2.60 -0.15 12.99
CA ASP A 23 -3.04 -1.44 12.46
C ASP A 23 -4.40 -1.25 11.77
N PRO A 24 -4.57 -1.81 10.57
CA PRO A 24 -5.82 -1.64 9.83
C PRO A 24 -6.94 -2.48 10.45
N HIS A 25 -8.17 -2.08 10.16
CA HIS A 25 -9.38 -2.83 10.46
C HIS A 25 -10.07 -3.21 9.16
N ALA A 26 -10.65 -4.41 9.10
CA ALA A 26 -11.42 -4.83 7.94
C ALA A 26 -12.75 -4.06 7.88
N ALA A 27 -12.98 -3.32 6.80
CA ALA A 27 -14.27 -2.73 6.50
C ALA A 27 -15.25 -3.79 6.01
N ILE A 28 -16.51 -3.43 5.86
CA ILE A 28 -17.52 -4.36 5.32
C ILE A 28 -17.07 -4.90 3.97
N ASN A 29 -17.20 -6.21 3.78
CA ASN A 29 -16.77 -6.94 2.57
C ASN A 29 -15.24 -6.94 2.34
N ASP A 30 -14.45 -6.51 3.31
CA ASP A 30 -13.01 -6.60 3.28
C ASP A 30 -12.50 -7.76 4.14
N VAL A 31 -11.22 -8.07 3.96
CA VAL A 31 -10.49 -8.99 4.83
C VAL A 31 -9.23 -8.30 5.33
N LEU A 32 -8.81 -8.68 6.53
CA LEU A 32 -7.50 -8.29 7.06
C LEU A 32 -6.52 -9.44 6.82
N VAL A 33 -5.40 -9.15 6.20
CA VAL A 33 -4.38 -10.14 5.84
C VAL A 33 -3.10 -9.86 6.60
N ARG A 34 -2.58 -10.88 7.29
CA ARG A 34 -1.19 -10.83 7.79
C ARG A 34 -0.27 -11.17 6.64
N VAL A 35 0.44 -10.16 6.13
CA VAL A 35 1.30 -10.28 4.95
C VAL A 35 2.57 -11.05 5.30
N HIS A 36 2.88 -12.07 4.52
CA HIS A 36 4.15 -12.81 4.60
C HIS A 36 5.15 -12.32 3.55
N ALA A 37 4.66 -11.92 2.37
CA ALA A 37 5.48 -11.40 1.28
C ALA A 37 4.66 -10.48 0.41
N SER A 38 5.32 -9.49 -0.17
CA SER A 38 4.72 -8.59 -1.15
C SER A 38 5.77 -8.30 -2.22
N GLY A 39 5.42 -8.57 -3.48
CA GLY A 39 6.28 -8.24 -4.62
C GLY A 39 6.13 -6.78 -5.00
N PHE A 40 7.21 -6.20 -5.49
CA PHE A 40 7.23 -4.82 -5.94
C PHE A 40 8.29 -4.66 -7.03
N VAL A 41 7.92 -3.94 -8.10
CA VAL A 41 8.86 -3.50 -9.12
C VAL A 41 8.83 -1.98 -9.23
N PRO A 42 9.98 -1.31 -9.47
CA PRO A 42 10.03 0.16 -9.45
C PRO A 42 9.07 0.85 -10.43
N THR A 43 8.70 0.20 -11.52
CA THR A 43 7.74 0.74 -12.49
C THR A 43 6.34 0.91 -11.92
N GLU A 44 5.99 0.23 -10.82
CA GLU A 44 4.70 0.43 -10.14
C GLU A 44 4.54 1.86 -9.60
N LEU A 45 5.64 2.59 -9.39
CA LEU A 45 5.58 4.00 -9.01
C LEU A 45 5.11 4.91 -10.14
N THR A 46 5.01 4.41 -11.36
CA THR A 46 4.42 5.14 -12.50
C THR A 46 2.96 4.82 -12.73
N TRP A 47 2.41 3.84 -12.03
CA TRP A 47 1.02 3.44 -12.20
C TRP A 47 0.08 4.41 -11.49
N PRO A 48 -1.01 4.86 -12.15
CA PRO A 48 -1.97 5.78 -11.51
C PRO A 48 -2.54 5.25 -10.19
N SER A 49 -2.77 3.94 -10.10
CA SER A 49 -3.33 3.29 -8.91
C SER A 49 -2.45 3.40 -7.67
N THR A 50 -1.16 3.70 -7.82
CA THR A 50 -0.27 3.97 -6.69
C THR A 50 -0.59 5.32 -6.03
N TRP A 51 -1.06 6.30 -6.81
CA TRP A 51 -1.18 7.70 -6.38
C TRP A 51 -2.60 8.15 -6.15
N THR A 52 -3.57 7.54 -6.85
CA THR A 52 -4.98 7.89 -6.74
C THR A 52 -5.86 6.66 -6.57
N ASP A 53 -7.00 6.82 -5.89
CA ASP A 53 -7.99 5.75 -5.80
C ASP A 53 -8.88 5.73 -7.05
N ARG A 54 -9.83 4.78 -7.12
CA ARG A 54 -10.73 4.66 -8.28
C ARG A 54 -11.71 5.82 -8.41
N CYS A 55 -11.80 6.70 -7.39
CA CYS A 55 -12.57 7.95 -7.46
C CYS A 55 -11.66 9.14 -7.77
N ASP A 56 -10.43 8.88 -8.23
CA ASP A 56 -9.42 9.87 -8.60
C ASP A 56 -9.00 10.78 -7.43
N ARG A 57 -9.10 10.27 -6.20
CA ARG A 57 -8.65 10.97 -5.00
C ARG A 57 -7.21 10.61 -4.66
N ASP A 58 -6.46 11.60 -4.14
CA ASP A 58 -5.09 11.41 -3.70
C ASP A 58 -5.00 10.35 -2.59
N ARG A 59 -4.11 9.38 -2.77
CA ARG A 59 -3.85 8.32 -1.80
C ARG A 59 -2.62 8.57 -0.93
N THR A 60 -1.87 9.64 -1.18
CA THR A 60 -0.61 9.87 -0.45
C THR A 60 -0.83 10.29 1.01
N PRO A 61 0.01 9.82 1.95
CA PRO A 61 1.09 8.85 1.79
C PRO A 61 0.55 7.47 1.41
N SER A 62 1.03 6.94 0.28
CA SER A 62 0.54 5.67 -0.26
C SER A 62 1.54 4.55 0.02
N ILE A 63 1.02 3.36 0.32
CA ILE A 63 1.82 2.13 0.36
C ILE A 63 1.86 1.58 -1.05
N PRO A 64 3.02 1.55 -1.73
CA PRO A 64 3.11 1.02 -3.08
C PRO A 64 3.04 -0.51 -3.08
N GLY A 65 2.78 -1.08 -4.26
CA GLY A 65 2.68 -2.51 -4.44
C GLY A 65 1.25 -2.94 -4.75
N HIS A 66 1.12 -4.00 -5.54
CA HIS A 66 -0.18 -4.46 -6.06
C HIS A 66 -0.36 -5.97 -5.90
N GLU A 67 0.54 -6.64 -5.16
CA GLU A 67 0.43 -8.06 -4.90
C GLU A 67 0.91 -8.39 -3.49
N LEU A 68 0.38 -9.45 -2.93
CA LEU A 68 0.80 -9.94 -1.63
C LEU A 68 0.49 -11.43 -1.50
N ALA A 69 1.18 -12.07 -0.57
CA ALA A 69 0.86 -13.40 -0.08
C ALA A 69 0.81 -13.35 1.45
N GLY A 70 -0.18 -13.98 2.04
CA GLY A 70 -0.33 -13.96 3.49
C GLY A 70 -1.52 -14.79 3.94
N VAL A 71 -1.94 -14.59 5.18
CA VAL A 71 -3.02 -15.33 5.83
C VAL A 71 -4.10 -14.35 6.28
N VAL A 72 -5.34 -14.65 5.94
CA VAL A 72 -6.50 -13.88 6.43
C VAL A 72 -6.63 -14.08 7.94
N THR A 73 -6.68 -12.96 8.67
CA THR A 73 -6.76 -12.96 10.13
C THR A 73 -8.07 -12.40 10.66
N ALA A 74 -8.81 -11.65 9.85
CA ALA A 74 -10.11 -11.11 10.22
C ALA A 74 -10.98 -10.85 8.99
N LEU A 75 -12.28 -10.93 9.19
CA LEU A 75 -13.30 -10.60 8.18
C LEU A 75 -14.05 -9.34 8.59
N GLY A 76 -14.37 -8.54 7.61
CA GLY A 76 -15.20 -7.35 7.81
C GLY A 76 -16.68 -7.59 7.62
#